data_0a89755adb023ba1bef8c91579ec4c5b
#
_entry.id   0a89755adb023ba1bef8c91579ec4c5b
#
_cell.length_a   1.000
_cell.length_b   1.000
_cell.length_c   1.000
_cell.angle_alpha   90.00
_cell.angle_beta   90.00
_cell.angle_gamma   90.00
#
_symmetry.space_group_name_H-M   'P 1'
#
loop_
_entity.id
_entity.type
_entity.pdbx_description
1 polymer ?
#
loop_
_entity_poly.entity_id
_entity_poly.type
_entity_poly.pdbx_seq_one_letter_code
_entity_poly.pdbx_strand_id
1 'polypeptide(L)'
;MRSKWGESLGLREEDLHELRIASWLHDIGKINVPESILLKPGPLDAEERRIMQEHPIIGEKICAPLKSLRRILPVIRHHHEKMDGSGYPDGLRGEAIPLKAKILQIADIYDALTTNRPYRGALPPEEALQILFSEAQNGWLDTSVVLEFSRICRDGEHFPVTERTMLASYYA
;
A
#
# COMPACT_ATOMS: atom_id res chain seq x y z
N MET A 1 -22.38 9.54 -5.57
CA MET A 1 -22.09 10.11 -4.25
C MET A 1 -20.58 10.35 -4.21
N ARG A 2 -20.10 11.60 -4.16
CA ARG A 2 -18.66 11.88 -4.00
C ARG A 2 -18.25 11.34 -2.62
N SER A 3 -17.21 10.50 -2.55
CA SER A 3 -16.72 10.11 -1.25
C SER A 3 -16.07 11.34 -0.61
N LYS A 4 -16.33 11.60 0.66
CA LYS A 4 -15.71 12.69 1.43
C LYS A 4 -14.17 12.65 1.37
N TRP A 5 -13.65 11.49 1.12
CA TRP A 5 -12.25 11.19 0.83
C TRP A 5 -11.65 11.98 -0.32
N GLY A 6 -12.33 11.98 -1.46
CA GLY A 6 -11.87 12.71 -2.63
C GLY A 6 -11.82 14.21 -2.37
N GLU A 7 -12.73 14.72 -1.52
CA GLU A 7 -12.79 16.15 -1.24
C GLU A 7 -11.69 16.61 -0.28
N SER A 8 -11.39 15.83 0.77
CA SER A 8 -10.41 16.23 1.79
C SER A 8 -8.95 16.09 1.35
N LEU A 9 -8.65 15.11 0.50
CA LEU A 9 -7.31 14.94 -0.10
C LEU A 9 -7.19 15.57 -1.50
N GLY A 10 -8.21 16.29 -1.97
CA GLY A 10 -8.23 16.92 -3.29
C GLY A 10 -8.27 15.92 -4.45
N LEU A 11 -8.74 14.68 -4.21
CA LEU A 11 -8.82 13.64 -5.23
C LEU A 11 -10.12 13.76 -6.02
N ARG A 12 -10.02 13.60 -7.33
CA ARG A 12 -11.16 13.50 -8.24
C ARG A 12 -11.67 12.06 -8.31
N GLU A 13 -12.85 11.86 -8.84
CA GLU A 13 -13.45 10.53 -9.06
C GLU A 13 -12.53 9.61 -9.89
N GLU A 14 -11.84 10.18 -10.88
CA GLU A 14 -10.83 9.46 -11.68
C GLU A 14 -9.66 8.97 -10.82
N ASP A 15 -9.20 9.77 -9.88
CA ASP A 15 -8.09 9.42 -8.98
C ASP A 15 -8.48 8.28 -8.03
N LEU A 16 -9.73 8.26 -7.56
CA LEU A 16 -10.29 7.17 -6.75
C LEU A 16 -10.42 5.87 -7.56
N HIS A 17 -10.83 5.97 -8.82
CA HIS A 17 -10.88 4.82 -9.72
C HIS A 17 -9.48 4.26 -9.97
N GLU A 18 -8.49 5.12 -10.22
CA GLU A 18 -7.09 4.72 -10.39
C GLU A 18 -6.53 4.06 -9.12
N LEU A 19 -6.82 4.60 -7.93
CA LEU A 19 -6.42 4.00 -6.65
C LEU A 19 -7.01 2.60 -6.47
N ARG A 20 -8.29 2.42 -6.82
CA ARG A 20 -8.95 1.10 -6.73
C ARG A 20 -8.28 0.07 -7.65
N ILE A 21 -7.95 0.45 -8.89
CA ILE A 21 -7.24 -0.44 -9.80
C ILE A 21 -5.83 -0.72 -9.26
N ALA A 22 -5.13 0.30 -8.78
CA ALA A 22 -3.81 0.14 -8.21
C ALA A 22 -3.81 -0.80 -6.99
N SER A 23 -4.83 -0.72 -6.13
CA SER A 23 -4.93 -1.61 -4.96
C SER A 23 -5.08 -3.09 -5.33
N TRP A 24 -5.67 -3.40 -6.48
CA TRP A 24 -5.76 -4.77 -6.97
C TRP A 24 -4.47 -5.27 -7.62
N LEU A 25 -3.65 -4.36 -8.14
CA LEU A 25 -2.50 -4.71 -8.98
C LEU A 25 -1.14 -4.40 -8.35
N HIS A 26 -1.08 -3.69 -7.20
CA HIS A 26 0.20 -3.26 -6.62
C HIS A 26 1.16 -4.42 -6.33
N ASP A 27 0.61 -5.55 -5.94
CA ASP A 27 1.33 -6.76 -5.57
C ASP A 27 1.48 -7.78 -6.71
N ILE A 28 1.00 -7.49 -7.94
CA ILE A 28 1.05 -8.44 -9.07
C ILE A 28 2.47 -8.93 -9.37
N GLY A 29 3.47 -8.12 -9.07
CA GLY A 29 4.88 -8.48 -9.27
C GLY A 29 5.38 -9.60 -8.35
N LYS A 30 4.67 -9.92 -7.26
CA LYS A 30 5.00 -11.05 -6.38
C LYS A 30 4.94 -12.40 -7.09
N ILE A 31 4.30 -12.49 -8.26
CA ILE A 31 4.32 -13.69 -9.10
C ILE A 31 5.74 -14.13 -9.47
N ASN A 32 6.71 -13.21 -9.45
CA ASN A 32 8.12 -13.51 -9.74
C ASN A 32 8.94 -13.87 -8.48
N VAL A 33 8.35 -13.79 -7.29
CA VAL A 33 9.03 -14.14 -6.03
C VAL A 33 8.95 -15.65 -5.85
N PRO A 34 10.08 -16.34 -5.58
CA PRO A 34 10.07 -17.77 -5.28
C PRO A 34 9.13 -18.10 -4.11
N GLU A 35 8.36 -19.18 -4.26
CA GLU A 35 7.39 -19.62 -3.25
C GLU A 35 8.03 -19.84 -1.87
N SER A 36 9.28 -20.34 -1.86
CA SER A 36 10.05 -20.53 -0.62
C SER A 36 10.33 -19.24 0.15
N ILE A 37 10.37 -18.09 -0.55
CA ILE A 37 10.52 -16.77 0.07
C ILE A 37 9.15 -16.21 0.44
N LEU A 38 8.18 -16.33 -0.47
CA LEU A 38 6.84 -15.77 -0.31
C LEU A 38 6.10 -16.41 0.88
N LEU A 39 6.25 -17.72 1.08
CA LEU A 39 5.59 -18.51 2.13
C LEU A 39 6.50 -18.80 3.34
N LYS A 40 7.67 -18.16 3.43
CA LYS A 40 8.63 -18.43 4.50
C LYS A 40 8.02 -18.14 5.88
N PRO A 41 7.97 -19.15 6.78
CA PRO A 41 7.52 -18.91 8.16
C PRO A 41 8.64 -18.24 8.96
N GLY A 42 8.65 -16.92 8.98
CA GLY A 42 9.63 -16.13 9.73
C GLY A 42 10.22 -14.95 8.94
N PRO A 43 11.18 -14.25 9.53
CA PRO A 43 11.78 -13.07 8.88
C PRO A 43 12.61 -13.47 7.66
N LEU A 44 12.54 -12.63 6.62
CA LEU A 44 13.40 -12.76 5.45
C LEU A 44 14.84 -12.33 5.82
N ASP A 45 15.82 -13.04 5.31
CA ASP A 45 17.21 -12.59 5.33
C ASP A 45 17.45 -11.43 4.34
N ALA A 46 18.69 -10.94 4.25
CA ALA A 46 19.00 -9.78 3.43
C ALA A 46 18.79 -10.03 1.93
N GLU A 47 19.15 -11.22 1.43
CA GLU A 47 19.01 -11.57 0.02
C GLU A 47 17.53 -11.85 -0.35
N GLU A 48 16.83 -12.59 0.48
CA GLU A 48 15.39 -12.83 0.32
C GLU A 48 14.59 -11.53 0.34
N ARG A 49 14.96 -10.61 1.24
CA ARG A 49 14.37 -9.26 1.30
C ARG A 49 14.62 -8.48 0.00
N ARG A 50 15.83 -8.55 -0.54
CA ARG A 50 16.16 -7.91 -1.81
C ARG A 50 15.29 -8.45 -2.95
N ILE A 51 15.12 -9.77 -3.03
CA ILE A 51 14.25 -10.41 -4.02
C ILE A 51 12.79 -9.95 -3.83
N MET A 52 12.29 -9.94 -2.60
CA MET A 52 10.93 -9.48 -2.30
C MET A 52 10.74 -8.01 -2.73
N GLN A 53 11.73 -7.15 -2.51
CA GLN A 53 11.67 -5.71 -2.85
C GLN A 53 11.68 -5.42 -4.36
N GLU A 54 11.86 -6.42 -5.22
CA GLU A 54 11.77 -6.26 -6.67
C GLU A 54 10.31 -6.24 -7.18
N HIS A 55 9.32 -6.72 -6.38
CA HIS A 55 7.95 -6.85 -6.87
C HIS A 55 7.32 -5.55 -7.38
N PRO A 56 7.58 -4.33 -6.84
CA PRO A 56 7.00 -3.11 -7.39
C PRO A 56 7.51 -2.82 -8.81
N ILE A 57 8.80 -3.06 -9.05
CA ILE A 57 9.41 -2.89 -10.39
C ILE A 57 8.83 -3.91 -11.37
N ILE A 58 8.68 -5.14 -10.94
CA ILE A 58 8.13 -6.22 -11.75
C ILE A 58 6.65 -5.96 -12.05
N GLY A 59 5.89 -5.53 -11.04
CA GLY A 59 4.48 -5.16 -11.19
C GLY A 59 4.29 -4.02 -12.19
N GLU A 60 5.11 -2.98 -12.11
CA GLU A 60 5.13 -1.91 -13.12
C GLU A 60 5.38 -2.48 -14.52
N LYS A 61 6.41 -3.34 -14.69
CA LYS A 61 6.74 -3.94 -15.98
C LYS A 61 5.60 -4.81 -16.55
N ILE A 62 4.91 -5.57 -15.71
CA ILE A 62 3.76 -6.41 -16.10
C ILE A 62 2.61 -5.52 -16.58
N CYS A 63 2.34 -4.41 -15.92
CA CYS A 63 1.23 -3.52 -16.24
C CYS A 63 1.54 -2.53 -17.38
N ALA A 64 2.81 -2.22 -17.65
CA ALA A 64 3.24 -1.20 -18.62
C ALA A 64 2.73 -1.38 -20.05
N PRO A 65 2.56 -2.62 -20.60
CA PRO A 65 2.01 -2.81 -21.95
C PRO A 65 0.56 -2.34 -22.11
N LEU A 66 -0.19 -2.26 -21.02
CA LEU A 66 -1.60 -1.86 -21.01
C LEU A 66 -1.73 -0.34 -20.89
N LYS A 67 -2.06 0.33 -22.01
CA LYS A 67 -2.17 1.80 -22.05
C LYS A 67 -3.16 2.36 -21.03
N SER A 68 -4.22 1.63 -20.71
CA SER A 68 -5.23 1.99 -19.70
C SER A 68 -4.67 2.06 -18.28
N LEU A 69 -3.58 1.36 -17.99
CA LEU A 69 -2.95 1.32 -16.67
C LEU A 69 -1.82 2.33 -16.49
N ARG A 70 -1.47 3.09 -17.52
CA ARG A 70 -0.31 4.00 -17.50
C ARG A 70 -0.31 4.97 -16.30
N ARG A 71 -1.49 5.45 -15.89
CA ARG A 71 -1.61 6.40 -14.79
C ARG A 71 -1.39 5.80 -13.40
N ILE A 72 -1.52 4.48 -13.27
CA ILE A 72 -1.30 3.77 -12.00
C ILE A 72 0.10 3.16 -11.88
N LEU A 73 0.90 3.14 -12.94
CA LEU A 73 2.26 2.59 -12.90
C LEU A 73 3.11 3.24 -11.80
N PRO A 74 3.12 4.58 -11.63
CA PRO A 74 3.86 5.19 -10.53
C PRO A 74 3.32 4.78 -9.15
N VAL A 75 2.04 4.47 -9.04
CA VAL A 75 1.45 4.01 -7.77
C VAL A 75 1.94 2.60 -7.44
N ILE A 76 1.90 1.69 -8.44
CA ILE A 76 2.40 0.32 -8.30
C ILE A 76 3.90 0.33 -7.95
N ARG A 77 4.70 1.17 -8.62
CA ARG A 77 6.14 1.22 -8.40
C ARG A 77 6.52 1.76 -7.02
N HIS A 78 5.81 2.77 -6.51
CA HIS A 78 6.27 3.55 -5.36
C HIS A 78 5.46 3.33 -4.07
N HIS A 79 4.59 2.33 -4.00
CA HIS A 79 3.76 2.10 -2.80
C HIS A 79 4.54 1.62 -1.56
N HIS A 80 5.82 1.32 -1.69
CA HIS A 80 6.73 1.02 -0.59
C HIS A 80 7.81 2.08 -0.34
N GLU A 81 7.68 3.23 -0.98
CA GLU A 81 8.55 4.36 -0.67
C GLU A 81 8.20 4.97 0.68
N LYS A 82 9.20 5.52 1.37
CA LYS A 82 9.03 6.17 2.67
C LYS A 82 9.38 7.65 2.61
N MET A 83 8.69 8.49 3.38
CA MET A 83 8.86 9.94 3.35
C MET A 83 10.32 10.37 3.63
N ASP A 84 11.07 9.59 4.43
CA ASP A 84 12.49 9.81 4.73
C ASP A 84 13.46 9.26 3.67
N GLY A 85 12.96 8.58 2.62
CA GLY A 85 13.75 7.97 1.56
C GLY A 85 14.38 6.63 1.91
N SER A 86 14.02 6.02 3.05
CA SER A 86 14.46 4.67 3.42
C SER A 86 13.62 3.56 2.79
N GLY A 87 12.63 3.94 1.97
CA GLY A 87 11.78 3.03 1.22
C GLY A 87 12.44 2.46 -0.04
N TYR A 88 11.68 1.77 -0.84
CA TYR A 88 12.12 1.14 -2.08
C TYR A 88 11.03 1.24 -3.16
N PRO A 89 11.34 1.10 -4.46
CA PRO A 89 12.63 0.71 -5.04
C PRO A 89 13.59 1.87 -5.34
N ASP A 90 13.12 3.11 -5.41
CA ASP A 90 13.90 4.25 -5.90
C ASP A 90 14.42 5.17 -4.78
N GLY A 91 13.98 4.98 -3.54
CA GLY A 91 14.37 5.81 -2.39
C GLY A 91 13.84 7.25 -2.50
N LEU A 92 12.64 7.41 -3.06
CA LEU A 92 11.99 8.72 -3.18
C LEU A 92 11.71 9.32 -1.79
N ARG A 93 11.71 10.67 -1.72
CA ARG A 93 11.51 11.40 -0.46
C ARG A 93 10.40 12.42 -0.56
N GLY A 94 9.64 12.56 0.50
CA GLY A 94 8.69 13.66 0.68
C GLY A 94 7.71 13.77 -0.51
N GLU A 95 7.70 14.94 -1.14
CA GLU A 95 6.77 15.24 -2.25
C GLU A 95 7.15 14.58 -3.58
N ALA A 96 8.33 13.95 -3.68
CA ALA A 96 8.66 13.14 -4.85
C ALA A 96 7.83 11.85 -4.93
N ILE A 97 7.26 11.41 -3.79
CA ILE A 97 6.38 10.23 -3.73
C ILE A 97 4.99 10.65 -4.20
N PRO A 98 4.41 9.98 -5.22
CA PRO A 98 3.06 10.29 -5.68
C PRO A 98 2.02 10.16 -4.56
N LEU A 99 1.10 11.13 -4.43
CA LEU A 99 0.07 11.11 -3.39
C LEU A 99 -0.73 9.80 -3.36
N LYS A 100 -1.07 9.25 -4.52
CA LYS A 100 -1.79 7.97 -4.60
C LYS A 100 -0.96 6.80 -4.07
N ALA A 101 0.37 6.83 -4.21
CA ALA A 101 1.24 5.81 -3.64
C ALA A 101 1.30 5.94 -2.12
N LYS A 102 1.39 7.16 -1.56
CA LYS A 102 1.31 7.42 -0.11
C LYS A 102 -0.02 6.90 0.49
N ILE A 103 -1.13 7.12 -0.22
CA ILE A 103 -2.46 6.65 0.20
C ILE A 103 -2.54 5.12 0.17
N LEU A 104 -2.08 4.51 -0.92
CA LEU A 104 -2.09 3.05 -1.05
C LEU A 104 -1.22 2.38 0.02
N GLN A 105 -0.04 2.93 0.30
CA GLN A 105 0.85 2.45 1.35
C GLN A 105 0.16 2.39 2.72
N ILE A 106 -0.50 3.48 3.12
CA ILE A 106 -1.20 3.56 4.41
C ILE A 106 -2.35 2.54 4.46
N ALA A 107 -3.10 2.41 3.37
CA ALA A 107 -4.19 1.46 3.28
C ALA A 107 -3.70 0.01 3.35
N ASP A 108 -2.61 -0.33 2.66
CA ASP A 108 -2.01 -1.65 2.66
C ASP A 108 -1.47 -2.03 4.05
N ILE A 109 -0.76 -1.11 4.71
CA ILE A 109 -0.29 -1.32 6.10
C ILE A 109 -1.48 -1.56 7.04
N TYR A 110 -2.54 -0.74 6.93
CA TYR A 110 -3.72 -0.89 7.78
C TYR A 110 -4.43 -2.22 7.55
N ASP A 111 -4.65 -2.60 6.30
CA ASP A 111 -5.25 -3.90 5.94
C ASP A 111 -4.39 -5.05 6.48
N ALA A 112 -3.08 -4.97 6.27
CA ALA A 112 -2.14 -5.95 6.79
C ALA A 112 -2.20 -6.07 8.33
N LEU A 113 -2.43 -4.98 9.06
CA LEU A 113 -2.53 -4.98 10.52
C LEU A 113 -3.87 -5.51 11.02
N THR A 114 -4.96 -5.23 10.32
CA THR A 114 -6.34 -5.53 10.74
C THR A 114 -6.89 -6.84 10.17
N THR A 115 -6.13 -7.53 9.33
CA THR A 115 -6.49 -8.84 8.77
C THR A 115 -5.75 -9.97 9.49
N ASN A 116 -6.44 -11.10 9.74
CA ASN A 116 -5.80 -12.32 10.27
C ASN A 116 -4.80 -12.86 9.26
N ARG A 117 -3.59 -13.13 9.72
CA ARG A 117 -2.55 -13.81 8.95
C ARG A 117 -2.17 -15.13 9.62
N PRO A 118 -1.60 -16.11 8.91
CA PRO A 118 -1.29 -17.44 9.47
C PRO A 118 -0.46 -17.38 10.75
N TYR A 119 0.35 -16.33 10.91
CA TYR A 119 1.29 -16.18 12.03
C TYR A 119 0.93 -15.04 12.99
N ARG A 120 -0.18 -14.31 12.73
CA ARG A 120 -0.60 -13.16 13.55
C ARG A 120 -2.09 -12.91 13.45
N GLY A 121 -2.77 -12.81 14.60
CA GLY A 121 -4.16 -12.33 14.66
C GLY A 121 -4.30 -10.88 14.19
N ALA A 122 -5.50 -10.52 13.74
CA ALA A 122 -5.87 -9.16 13.41
C ALA A 122 -5.76 -8.27 14.65
N LEU A 123 -5.19 -7.08 14.49
CA LEU A 123 -5.21 -6.04 15.53
C LEU A 123 -6.54 -5.30 15.52
N PRO A 124 -6.99 -4.81 16.67
CA PRO A 124 -8.09 -3.84 16.73
C PRO A 124 -7.78 -2.61 15.88
N PRO A 125 -8.81 -1.99 15.23
CA PRO A 125 -8.62 -0.81 14.40
C PRO A 125 -7.85 0.33 15.08
N GLU A 126 -8.11 0.56 16.37
CA GLU A 126 -7.46 1.61 17.16
C GLU A 126 -5.95 1.36 17.32
N GLU A 127 -5.55 0.10 17.55
CA GLU A 127 -4.14 -0.26 17.66
C GLU A 127 -3.43 -0.12 16.31
N ALA A 128 -4.08 -0.52 15.22
CA ALA A 128 -3.55 -0.34 13.88
C ALA A 128 -3.34 1.15 13.55
N LEU A 129 -4.27 2.03 13.92
CA LEU A 129 -4.11 3.47 13.75
C LEU A 129 -2.96 4.02 14.61
N GLN A 130 -2.76 3.55 15.83
CA GLN A 130 -1.62 3.96 16.66
C GLN A 130 -0.28 3.62 16.02
N ILE A 131 -0.17 2.45 15.38
CA ILE A 131 1.02 2.05 14.64
C ILE A 131 1.26 3.01 13.46
N LEU A 132 0.23 3.31 12.65
CA LEU A 132 0.35 4.26 11.56
C LEU A 132 0.81 5.65 12.02
N PHE A 133 0.28 6.15 13.15
CA PHE A 133 0.74 7.41 13.73
C PHE A 133 2.20 7.36 14.20
N SER A 134 2.62 6.25 14.81
CA SER A 134 4.02 6.05 15.21
C SER A 134 4.96 6.05 14.01
N GLU A 135 4.59 5.37 12.92
CA GLU A 135 5.36 5.36 11.67
C GLU A 135 5.43 6.74 11.01
N ALA A 136 4.35 7.52 11.07
CA ALA A 136 4.35 8.90 10.61
C ALA A 136 5.27 9.81 11.46
N GLN A 137 5.28 9.64 12.79
CA GLN A 137 6.21 10.36 13.69
C GLN A 137 7.67 10.00 13.42
N ASN A 138 7.96 8.76 13.02
CA ASN A 138 9.29 8.33 12.61
C ASN A 138 9.70 8.87 11.23
N GLY A 139 8.82 9.61 10.54
CA GLY A 139 9.08 10.16 9.21
C GLY A 139 8.99 9.13 8.08
N TRP A 140 8.30 8.01 8.30
CA TRP A 140 8.13 6.98 7.27
C TRP A 140 6.88 7.19 6.44
N LEU A 141 5.78 7.64 7.07
CA LEU A 141 4.51 7.89 6.40
C LEU A 141 4.19 9.39 6.35
N ASP A 142 3.37 9.78 5.39
CA ASP A 142 2.86 11.15 5.29
C ASP A 142 1.83 11.40 6.40
N THR A 143 2.18 12.31 7.33
CA THR A 143 1.35 12.62 8.48
C THR A 143 -0.04 13.15 8.09
N SER A 144 -0.14 13.94 7.03
CA SER A 144 -1.41 14.50 6.58
C SER A 144 -2.34 13.42 6.05
N VAL A 145 -1.78 12.45 5.31
CA VAL A 145 -2.54 11.31 4.78
C VAL A 145 -2.98 10.37 5.91
N VAL A 146 -2.10 10.10 6.90
CA VAL A 146 -2.46 9.28 8.08
C VAL A 146 -3.58 9.93 8.88
N LEU A 147 -3.53 11.25 9.11
CA LEU A 147 -4.58 11.99 9.81
C LEU A 147 -5.93 11.86 9.11
N GLU A 148 -5.96 12.07 7.81
CA GLU A 148 -7.20 11.98 7.03
C GLU A 148 -7.70 10.52 6.97
N PHE A 149 -6.82 9.54 6.82
CA PHE A 149 -7.16 8.12 6.89
C PHE A 149 -7.83 7.77 8.22
N SER A 150 -7.24 8.23 9.34
CA SER A 150 -7.78 7.95 10.68
C SER A 150 -9.17 8.54 10.90
N ARG A 151 -9.43 9.73 10.34
CA ARG A 151 -10.73 10.39 10.43
C ARG A 151 -11.82 9.56 9.75
N ILE A 152 -11.52 9.03 8.58
CA ILE A 152 -12.46 8.21 7.81
C ILE A 152 -12.75 6.88 8.49
N CYS A 153 -11.71 6.21 9.02
CA CYS A 153 -11.91 4.98 9.78
C CYS A 153 -12.84 5.19 10.98
N ARG A 154 -12.76 6.35 11.65
CA ARG A 154 -13.64 6.69 12.80
C ARG A 154 -15.06 7.02 12.40
N ASP A 155 -15.25 7.66 11.25
CA ASP A 155 -16.57 8.02 10.74
C ASP A 155 -17.34 6.79 10.20
N GLY A 156 -16.76 5.60 10.23
CA GLY A 156 -17.35 4.35 9.73
C GLY A 156 -17.53 4.32 8.22
N GLU A 157 -16.83 5.20 7.51
CA GLU A 157 -16.86 5.20 6.05
C GLU A 157 -16.00 4.06 5.51
N HIS A 158 -16.53 3.33 4.53
CA HIS A 158 -15.82 2.22 3.90
C HIS A 158 -14.68 2.75 3.00
N PHE A 159 -13.47 2.26 3.24
CA PHE A 159 -12.31 2.63 2.44
C PHE A 159 -12.36 1.89 1.10
N PRO A 160 -12.37 2.58 -0.06
CA PRO A 160 -12.53 1.92 -1.35
C PRO A 160 -11.36 1.01 -1.75
N VAL A 161 -10.28 1.01 -0.98
CA VAL A 161 -9.08 0.18 -1.18
C VAL A 161 -9.10 -1.09 -0.34
N THR A 162 -9.96 -1.15 0.71
CA THR A 162 -10.05 -2.29 1.64
C THR A 162 -11.12 -3.32 1.25
N GLU A 163 -11.79 -3.18 0.10
CA GLU A 163 -12.53 -4.33 -0.45
C GLU A 163 -11.52 -5.42 -0.77
N ARG A 164 -11.39 -6.36 0.16
CA ARG A 164 -10.58 -7.58 0.17
C ARG A 164 -9.87 -7.82 -1.16
N THR A 165 -8.58 -7.61 -1.19
CA THR A 165 -7.74 -8.09 -2.28
C THR A 165 -7.87 -9.60 -2.26
N MET A 166 -8.69 -10.18 -3.17
CA MET A 166 -8.91 -11.63 -3.25
C MET A 166 -7.61 -12.42 -3.43
N LEU A 167 -6.52 -11.75 -3.78
CA LEU A 167 -5.19 -12.36 -3.92
C LEU A 167 -4.41 -12.44 -2.61
N ALA A 168 -4.69 -11.61 -1.60
CA ALA A 168 -4.01 -11.70 -0.30
C ALA A 168 -4.38 -12.96 0.47
N SER A 169 -5.54 -13.58 0.19
CA SER A 169 -5.96 -14.84 0.81
C SER A 169 -5.33 -16.09 0.20
N TYR A 170 -4.68 -15.99 -0.97
CA TYR A 170 -3.98 -17.12 -1.61
C TYR A 170 -2.50 -17.20 -1.24
N TYR A 171 -1.92 -16.13 -0.67
CA TYR A 171 -0.49 -16.03 -0.31
C TYR A 171 -0.30 -15.60 1.15
N ALA A 172 -1.29 -15.91 2.00
CA ALA A 172 -1.22 -15.68 3.44
C ALA A 172 -0.67 -16.91 4.16
#